data_9b09f5f204cc1f9f6dacf28e77b76bbd
#
_entry.id   9b09f5f204cc1f9f6dacf28e77b76bbd
#
_cell.length_a   1.000
_cell.length_b   1.000
_cell.length_c   1.000
_cell.angle_alpha   90.00
_cell.angle_beta   90.00
_cell.angle_gamma   90.00
#
_symmetry.space_group_name_H-M   'P 1'
#
loop_
_entity.id
_entity.type
_entity.pdbx_description
1 polymer ?
#
loop_
_entity_poly.entity_id
_entity_poly.type
_entity_poly.pdbx_seq_one_letter_code
_entity_poly.pdbx_strand_id
1 'polypeptide(L)'
;SQKRTCGRIVPGKEMIVVKSGPNAGMRPDIILNPMFLITRITAFQMMEFSITMMAAIRGKRIDVTSFNPKKLELILDETERVLKEHGLKGDCTETMIRPDGITLEGMVVGLNYYQALRHHAEDKIQSRNHGRLDQITGQPPKGREQDGGLRFGYMENNALYSHGAAHVLNDRNCLSSDPRVTVFCRPCGTIGMMTPVGATCPDCGSNDPTNFFWARVPFSLHVMTRQLNGLMIEYKYGIKKA
;
A
#
# COMPACT_ATOMS: atom_id res chain seq x y z
N SER A 1 14.28 8.62 3.66
CA SER A 1 14.45 8.28 2.24
C SER A 1 13.42 8.99 1.38
N GLN A 2 13.80 9.33 0.14
CA GLN A 2 12.95 10.03 -0.83
C GLN A 2 12.42 9.08 -1.91
N LYS A 3 11.98 7.88 -1.51
CA LYS A 3 11.44 6.88 -2.43
C LYS A 3 10.28 7.43 -3.25
N ARG A 4 10.34 7.28 -4.57
CA ARG A 4 9.35 7.76 -5.54
C ARG A 4 8.99 6.67 -6.53
N THR A 5 7.83 6.81 -7.15
CA THR A 5 7.38 5.91 -8.22
C THR A 5 7.61 6.59 -9.57
N CYS A 6 8.16 5.87 -10.54
CA CYS A 6 8.23 6.32 -11.92
C CYS A 6 6.82 6.32 -12.51
N GLY A 7 6.27 7.50 -12.80
CA GLY A 7 4.92 7.64 -13.35
C GLY A 7 4.87 7.62 -14.88
N ARG A 8 5.95 8.07 -15.53
CA ARG A 8 6.04 8.11 -17.01
C ARG A 8 7.50 8.08 -17.43
N ILE A 9 7.78 7.37 -18.51
CA ILE A 9 9.04 7.46 -19.23
C ILE A 9 8.83 8.39 -20.42
N VAL A 10 9.65 9.44 -20.50
CA VAL A 10 9.55 10.46 -21.55
C VAL A 10 10.68 10.21 -22.56
N PRO A 11 10.36 10.02 -23.86
CA PRO A 11 11.37 9.91 -24.90
C PRO A 11 12.26 11.17 -24.97
N GLY A 12 13.53 11.03 -25.25
CA GLY A 12 14.48 12.16 -25.26
C GLY A 12 14.09 13.30 -26.21
N LYS A 13 13.32 13.01 -27.27
CA LYS A 13 12.79 14.02 -28.21
C LYS A 13 11.66 14.86 -27.61
N GLU A 14 10.95 14.31 -26.64
CA GLU A 14 9.83 14.96 -25.92
C GLU A 14 10.28 15.62 -24.61
N MET A 15 11.55 15.47 -24.24
CA MET A 15 12.08 16.02 -23.01
C MET A 15 12.24 17.53 -23.11
N ILE A 16 11.96 18.22 -22.00
CA ILE A 16 12.23 19.66 -21.87
C ILE A 16 13.72 19.94 -21.88
N VAL A 17 14.10 21.13 -22.31
CA VAL A 17 15.51 21.55 -22.47
C VAL A 17 15.73 22.90 -21.80
N VAL A 18 16.88 23.13 -21.20
CA VAL A 18 17.26 24.45 -20.68
C VAL A 18 17.41 25.42 -21.85
N LYS A 19 16.67 26.55 -21.80
CA LYS A 19 16.57 27.49 -22.91
C LYS A 19 17.79 28.40 -23.04
N SER A 20 18.33 28.88 -21.92
CA SER A 20 19.37 29.92 -21.90
C SER A 20 20.28 29.76 -20.66
N GLY A 21 21.42 30.40 -20.67
CA GLY A 21 22.40 30.38 -19.59
C GLY A 21 23.54 29.39 -19.82
N PRO A 22 24.39 29.16 -18.80
CA PRO A 22 25.52 28.23 -18.89
C PRO A 22 25.13 26.80 -19.19
N ASN A 23 23.93 26.41 -18.78
CA ASN A 23 23.39 25.07 -18.98
C ASN A 23 22.48 24.94 -20.22
N ALA A 24 22.50 25.93 -21.13
CA ALA A 24 21.66 25.94 -22.33
C ALA A 24 21.84 24.65 -23.16
N GLY A 25 20.75 24.04 -23.57
CA GLY A 25 20.75 22.78 -24.32
C GLY A 25 20.76 21.50 -23.45
N MET A 26 21.01 21.61 -22.15
CA MET A 26 20.94 20.46 -21.23
C MET A 26 19.51 19.93 -21.09
N ARG A 27 19.37 18.62 -20.98
CA ARG A 27 18.12 17.93 -20.71
C ARG A 27 18.20 17.29 -19.34
N PRO A 28 17.16 17.42 -18.51
CA PRO A 28 17.11 16.73 -17.23
C PRO A 28 16.88 15.22 -17.44
N ASP A 29 17.49 14.40 -16.61
CA ASP A 29 17.27 12.95 -16.61
C ASP A 29 15.97 12.57 -15.88
N ILE A 30 15.57 13.38 -14.88
CA ILE A 30 14.39 13.13 -14.05
C ILE A 30 13.64 14.43 -13.85
N ILE A 31 12.32 14.39 -14.04
CA ILE A 31 11.40 15.47 -13.71
C ILE A 31 10.60 15.07 -12.48
N LEU A 32 10.58 15.92 -11.47
CA LEU A 32 9.89 15.68 -10.21
C LEU A 32 8.62 16.55 -10.11
N ASN A 33 7.56 15.98 -9.57
CA ASN A 33 6.39 16.76 -9.20
C ASN A 33 6.71 17.62 -7.97
N PRO A 34 6.59 18.97 -8.02
CA PRO A 34 6.95 19.86 -6.91
C PRO A 34 6.09 19.65 -5.65
N MET A 35 4.92 19.04 -5.76
CA MET A 35 4.05 18.75 -4.62
C MET A 35 4.70 17.85 -3.56
N PHE A 36 5.78 17.17 -3.90
CA PHE A 36 6.52 16.34 -2.93
C PHE A 36 7.09 17.14 -1.75
N LEU A 37 7.38 18.43 -1.96
CA LEU A 37 7.90 19.31 -0.90
C LEU A 37 6.89 19.44 0.24
N ILE A 38 5.59 19.52 -0.10
CA ILE A 38 4.51 19.65 0.86
C ILE A 38 4.16 18.30 1.46
N THR A 39 3.93 17.27 0.62
CA THR A 39 3.47 15.96 1.07
C THR A 39 4.49 15.21 1.92
N ARG A 40 5.78 15.47 1.74
CA ARG A 40 6.89 14.81 2.46
C ARG A 40 7.62 15.71 3.45
N ILE A 41 7.26 16.99 3.51
CA ILE A 41 7.88 17.99 4.40
C ILE A 41 9.41 18.03 4.19
N THR A 42 9.87 17.98 2.93
CA THR A 42 11.29 17.90 2.57
C THR A 42 11.80 19.16 1.87
N ALA A 43 11.49 20.34 2.42
CA ALA A 43 11.88 21.63 1.86
C ALA A 43 13.40 21.77 1.63
N PHE A 44 14.20 21.19 2.51
CA PHE A 44 15.67 21.20 2.40
C PHE A 44 16.23 20.50 1.16
N GLN A 45 15.44 19.71 0.45
CA GLN A 45 15.88 19.10 -0.82
C GLN A 45 16.17 20.16 -1.89
N MET A 46 15.54 21.32 -1.82
CA MET A 46 15.84 22.44 -2.73
C MET A 46 17.26 22.99 -2.47
N MET A 47 17.64 23.10 -1.20
CA MET A 47 19.00 23.51 -0.83
C MET A 47 20.04 22.47 -1.22
N GLU A 48 19.68 21.18 -1.16
CA GLU A 48 20.53 20.09 -1.63
C GLU A 48 20.89 20.26 -3.10
N PHE A 49 19.93 20.64 -3.96
CA PHE A 49 20.19 20.88 -5.38
C PHE A 49 21.20 21.98 -5.63
N SER A 50 21.10 23.11 -4.93
CA SER A 50 22.04 24.23 -5.08
C SER A 50 23.43 23.89 -4.54
N ILE A 51 23.53 23.26 -3.39
CA ILE A 51 24.81 22.85 -2.80
C ILE A 51 25.52 21.80 -3.66
N THR A 52 24.79 20.85 -4.22
CA THR A 52 25.37 19.82 -5.11
C THR A 52 25.84 20.42 -6.43
N MET A 53 25.15 21.44 -6.97
CA MET A 53 25.63 22.18 -8.13
C MET A 53 26.94 22.91 -7.83
N MET A 54 27.05 23.60 -6.68
CA MET A 54 28.32 24.21 -6.25
C MET A 54 29.42 23.17 -6.08
N ALA A 55 29.10 22.01 -5.46
CA ALA A 55 30.07 20.92 -5.29
C ALA A 55 30.59 20.38 -6.63
N ALA A 56 29.74 20.26 -7.64
CA ALA A 56 30.11 19.86 -8.99
C ALA A 56 31.02 20.88 -9.67
N ILE A 57 30.70 22.17 -9.58
CA ILE A 57 31.52 23.25 -10.14
C ILE A 57 32.92 23.24 -9.52
N ARG A 58 33.02 23.04 -8.20
CA ARG A 58 34.30 23.01 -7.50
C ARG A 58 35.05 21.70 -7.62
N GLY A 59 34.40 20.63 -8.06
CA GLY A 59 34.98 19.28 -8.08
C GLY A 59 35.36 18.74 -6.70
N LYS A 60 34.72 19.22 -5.62
CA LYS A 60 35.03 18.86 -4.22
C LYS A 60 33.76 18.47 -3.46
N ARG A 61 33.93 17.52 -2.55
CA ARG A 61 32.87 17.17 -1.61
C ARG A 61 32.68 18.28 -0.59
N ILE A 62 31.43 18.60 -0.28
CA ILE A 62 31.04 19.60 0.72
C ILE A 62 30.46 18.87 1.92
N ASP A 63 30.96 19.16 3.11
CA ASP A 63 30.46 18.60 4.35
C ASP A 63 29.30 19.41 4.90
N VAL A 64 28.08 18.87 4.77
CA VAL A 64 26.83 19.45 5.26
C VAL A 64 26.32 18.64 6.46
N THR A 65 27.17 18.38 7.44
CA THR A 65 26.79 17.64 8.66
C THR A 65 25.61 18.31 9.35
N SER A 66 24.61 17.51 9.70
CA SER A 66 23.35 17.95 10.33
C SER A 66 23.57 18.67 11.66
N PHE A 67 22.59 19.46 12.08
CA PHE A 67 22.55 20.16 13.37
C PHE A 67 23.64 21.22 13.60
N ASN A 68 24.22 21.75 12.53
CA ASN A 68 25.16 22.88 12.61
C ASN A 68 24.65 24.08 11.77
N PRO A 69 23.74 24.92 12.31
CA PRO A 69 23.12 25.99 11.56
C PRO A 69 24.13 27.06 11.06
N LYS A 70 25.11 27.41 11.89
CA LYS A 70 26.13 28.41 11.49
C LYS A 70 26.95 27.96 10.29
N LYS A 71 27.34 26.69 10.25
CA LYS A 71 28.05 26.11 9.11
C LYS A 71 27.18 26.06 7.87
N LEU A 72 25.90 25.76 8.03
CA LEU A 72 24.94 25.72 6.91
C LEU A 72 24.75 27.08 6.28
N GLU A 73 24.59 28.16 7.07
CA GLU A 73 24.50 29.54 6.57
C GLU A 73 25.71 29.90 5.74
N LEU A 74 26.92 29.67 6.25
CA LEU A 74 28.15 29.91 5.52
C LEU A 74 28.24 29.15 4.18
N ILE A 75 27.78 27.90 4.16
CA ILE A 75 27.76 27.10 2.94
C ILE A 75 26.74 27.66 1.94
N LEU A 76 25.58 28.10 2.40
CA LEU A 76 24.55 28.68 1.53
C LEU A 76 25.02 30.01 0.91
N ASP A 77 25.63 30.90 1.70
CA ASP A 77 26.19 32.17 1.20
C ASP A 77 27.28 31.90 0.16
N GLU A 78 28.15 30.93 0.44
CA GLU A 78 29.20 30.50 -0.49
C GLU A 78 28.62 29.89 -1.75
N THR A 79 27.54 29.06 -1.63
CA THR A 79 26.83 28.47 -2.75
C THR A 79 26.27 29.54 -3.67
N GLU A 80 25.58 30.53 -3.11
CA GLU A 80 25.00 31.62 -3.88
C GLU A 80 26.07 32.41 -4.64
N ARG A 81 27.19 32.71 -3.98
CA ARG A 81 28.32 33.40 -4.59
C ARG A 81 28.92 32.63 -5.77
N VAL A 82 29.24 31.34 -5.57
CA VAL A 82 29.86 30.52 -6.60
C VAL A 82 28.92 30.32 -7.79
N LEU A 83 27.64 30.08 -7.55
CA LEU A 83 26.65 29.95 -8.63
C LEU A 83 26.55 31.24 -9.46
N LYS A 84 26.49 32.40 -8.82
CA LYS A 84 26.48 33.72 -9.51
C LYS A 84 27.74 33.96 -10.31
N GLU A 85 28.92 33.63 -9.79
CA GLU A 85 30.20 33.74 -10.50
C GLU A 85 30.21 32.92 -11.81
N HIS A 86 29.47 31.83 -11.86
CA HIS A 86 29.32 30.95 -13.03
C HIS A 86 28.07 31.26 -13.88
N GLY A 87 27.41 32.40 -13.63
CA GLY A 87 26.25 32.85 -14.40
C GLY A 87 24.96 32.08 -14.12
N LEU A 88 24.92 31.33 -13.02
CA LEU A 88 23.73 30.60 -12.55
C LEU A 88 23.01 31.45 -11.48
N LYS A 89 21.72 31.24 -11.33
CA LYS A 89 20.97 31.83 -10.21
C LYS A 89 21.28 31.08 -8.91
N GLY A 90 21.34 31.77 -7.81
CA GLY A 90 21.63 31.19 -6.48
C GLY A 90 20.59 30.16 -6.01
N ASP A 91 19.38 30.27 -6.52
CA ASP A 91 18.27 29.35 -6.25
C ASP A 91 18.18 28.17 -7.27
N CYS A 92 19.14 28.09 -8.20
CA CYS A 92 19.17 27.10 -9.29
C CYS A 92 17.92 27.13 -10.18
N THR A 93 17.21 28.25 -10.27
CA THR A 93 16.08 28.36 -11.20
C THR A 93 16.53 28.64 -12.62
N GLU A 94 16.01 27.87 -13.55
CA GLU A 94 16.29 27.94 -14.97
C GLU A 94 15.01 28.17 -15.78
N THR A 95 15.17 28.67 -16.99
CA THR A 95 14.09 28.75 -17.97
C THR A 95 14.19 27.54 -18.88
N MET A 96 13.14 26.74 -18.94
CA MET A 96 13.06 25.54 -19.76
C MET A 96 12.16 25.78 -20.97
N ILE A 97 12.43 25.06 -22.05
CA ILE A 97 11.55 25.03 -23.22
C ILE A 97 11.07 23.60 -23.49
N ARG A 98 9.79 23.49 -23.76
CA ARG A 98 9.18 22.23 -24.19
C ARG A 98 9.32 22.03 -25.70
N PRO A 99 9.21 20.79 -26.21
CA PRO A 99 9.26 20.52 -27.64
C PRO A 99 8.17 21.24 -28.46
N ASP A 100 7.03 21.57 -27.84
CA ASP A 100 5.93 22.35 -28.43
C ASP A 100 6.21 23.87 -28.46
N GLY A 101 7.41 24.32 -28.03
CA GLY A 101 7.81 25.72 -28.00
C GLY A 101 7.37 26.50 -26.76
N ILE A 102 6.60 25.90 -25.87
CA ILE A 102 6.17 26.57 -24.62
C ILE A 102 7.37 26.75 -23.68
N THR A 103 7.54 27.97 -23.21
CA THR A 103 8.60 28.35 -22.25
C THR A 103 8.04 28.21 -20.81
N LEU A 104 8.80 27.54 -19.95
CA LEU A 104 8.55 27.37 -18.53
C LEU A 104 9.62 28.12 -17.74
N GLU A 105 9.20 29.09 -16.95
CA GLU A 105 10.09 29.91 -16.12
C GLU A 105 10.11 29.42 -14.68
N GLY A 106 11.20 29.68 -13.95
CA GLY A 106 11.32 29.35 -12.54
C GLY A 106 11.41 27.85 -12.24
N MET A 107 11.87 27.06 -13.19
CA MET A 107 12.09 25.62 -12.98
C MET A 107 13.40 25.39 -12.24
N VAL A 108 13.33 24.76 -11.07
CA VAL A 108 14.53 24.41 -10.31
C VAL A 108 15.22 23.23 -10.97
N VAL A 109 16.49 23.43 -11.32
CA VAL A 109 17.35 22.41 -11.95
C VAL A 109 18.59 22.22 -11.09
N GLY A 110 18.87 21.00 -10.70
CA GLY A 110 20.04 20.70 -9.88
C GLY A 110 20.46 19.25 -9.99
N LEU A 111 21.63 18.98 -9.46
CA LEU A 111 22.17 17.63 -9.41
C LEU A 111 21.73 16.95 -8.12
N ASN A 112 21.37 15.67 -8.21
CA ASN A 112 21.12 14.84 -7.04
C ASN A 112 21.50 13.40 -7.36
N TYR A 113 21.75 12.62 -6.31
CA TYR A 113 22.04 11.20 -6.46
C TYR A 113 20.75 10.38 -6.41
N TYR A 114 20.48 9.67 -7.51
CA TYR A 114 19.32 8.77 -7.62
C TYR A 114 19.77 7.33 -7.82
N GLN A 115 19.00 6.44 -7.26
CA GLN A 115 19.22 5.01 -7.36
C GLN A 115 17.93 4.31 -7.75
N ALA A 116 17.97 3.48 -8.77
CA ALA A 116 16.86 2.61 -9.12
C ALA A 116 16.68 1.53 -8.05
N LEU A 117 15.44 1.32 -7.63
CA LEU A 117 15.08 0.27 -6.68
C LEU A 117 14.45 -0.90 -7.42
N ARG A 118 14.75 -2.11 -6.98
CA ARG A 118 14.26 -3.37 -7.56
C ARG A 118 12.78 -3.68 -7.28
N HIS A 119 12.03 -2.74 -6.74
CA HIS A 119 10.61 -2.93 -6.45
C HIS A 119 9.76 -2.66 -7.69
N HIS A 120 9.56 -3.69 -8.50
CA HIS A 120 8.72 -3.63 -9.69
C HIS A 120 7.28 -4.03 -9.35
N ALA A 121 6.30 -3.45 -10.05
CA ALA A 121 4.89 -3.77 -9.89
C ALA A 121 4.59 -5.24 -10.27
N GLU A 122 5.26 -5.74 -11.29
CA GLU A 122 5.17 -7.13 -11.76
C GLU A 122 5.45 -8.14 -10.63
N ASP A 123 6.45 -7.87 -9.81
CA ASP A 123 6.80 -8.72 -8.66
C ASP A 123 5.79 -8.66 -7.52
N LYS A 124 4.87 -7.70 -7.55
CA LYS A 124 3.88 -7.46 -6.49
C LYS A 124 2.45 -7.80 -6.90
N ILE A 125 2.22 -8.11 -8.17
CA ILE A 125 0.90 -8.52 -8.65
C ILE A 125 0.54 -9.84 -7.98
N GLN A 126 -0.64 -9.85 -7.38
CA GLN A 126 -1.24 -11.04 -6.78
C GLN A 126 -2.66 -11.19 -7.29
N SER A 127 -3.01 -12.38 -7.77
CA SER A 127 -4.37 -12.75 -8.15
C SER A 127 -4.65 -14.17 -7.70
N ARG A 128 -5.89 -14.42 -7.30
CA ARG A 128 -6.34 -15.74 -6.90
C ARG A 128 -7.80 -15.93 -7.26
N ASN A 129 -8.13 -17.08 -7.77
CA ASN A 129 -9.52 -17.53 -7.90
C ASN A 129 -9.76 -18.69 -6.92
N HIS A 130 -9.44 -19.91 -7.30
CA HIS A 130 -9.52 -21.10 -6.44
C HIS A 130 -8.12 -21.64 -6.21
N GLY A 131 -7.92 -22.28 -5.05
CA GLY A 131 -6.62 -22.86 -4.74
C GLY A 131 -6.57 -23.48 -3.35
N ARG A 132 -5.38 -23.70 -2.86
CA ARG A 132 -5.09 -24.32 -1.58
C ARG A 132 -5.74 -23.57 -0.42
N LEU A 133 -6.31 -24.28 0.53
CA LEU A 133 -6.88 -23.77 1.77
C LEU A 133 -6.04 -24.23 2.96
N ASP A 134 -5.99 -23.40 3.99
CA ASP A 134 -5.42 -23.77 5.28
C ASP A 134 -6.32 -24.82 5.96
N GLN A 135 -5.71 -25.88 6.48
CA GLN A 135 -6.46 -27.00 7.06
C GLN A 135 -7.16 -26.63 8.39
N ILE A 136 -6.60 -25.70 9.13
CA ILE A 136 -7.13 -25.30 10.46
C ILE A 136 -8.23 -24.27 10.32
N THR A 137 -8.01 -23.27 9.49
CA THR A 137 -8.94 -22.12 9.36
C THR A 137 -9.94 -22.26 8.22
N GLY A 138 -9.66 -23.13 7.26
CA GLY A 138 -10.46 -23.29 6.04
C GLY A 138 -10.37 -22.09 5.09
N GLN A 139 -9.48 -21.13 5.37
CA GLN A 139 -9.31 -19.90 4.59
C GLN A 139 -8.11 -20.00 3.64
N PRO A 140 -8.06 -19.15 2.59
CA PRO A 140 -6.87 -19.05 1.75
C PRO A 140 -5.62 -18.71 2.57
N PRO A 141 -4.44 -19.27 2.28
CA PRO A 141 -3.20 -18.91 2.94
C PRO A 141 -2.83 -17.47 2.64
N LYS A 142 -1.90 -16.92 3.40
CA LYS A 142 -1.36 -15.57 3.18
C LYS A 142 -0.15 -15.62 2.24
N GLY A 143 -0.04 -14.60 1.42
CA GLY A 143 1.15 -14.35 0.61
C GLY A 143 1.06 -14.87 -0.82
N ARG A 144 1.70 -14.14 -1.71
CA ARG A 144 1.76 -14.42 -3.14
C ARG A 144 2.45 -15.73 -3.46
N GLU A 145 3.52 -16.07 -2.74
CA GLU A 145 4.32 -17.29 -2.95
C GLU A 145 3.54 -18.58 -2.70
N GLN A 146 2.48 -18.51 -1.90
CA GLN A 146 1.63 -19.64 -1.57
C GLN A 146 0.30 -19.65 -2.33
N ASP A 147 0.19 -18.90 -3.40
CA ASP A 147 -1.08 -18.69 -4.09
C ASP A 147 -2.20 -18.21 -3.15
N GLY A 148 -1.81 -17.35 -2.21
CA GLY A 148 -2.69 -16.87 -1.16
C GLY A 148 -3.73 -15.87 -1.64
N GLY A 149 -4.75 -15.68 -0.83
CA GLY A 149 -5.80 -14.68 -1.04
C GLY A 149 -5.42 -13.29 -0.58
N LEU A 150 -6.19 -12.30 -1.01
CA LEU A 150 -6.14 -10.95 -0.49
C LEU A 150 -6.97 -10.84 0.79
N ARG A 151 -6.43 -10.13 1.78
CA ARG A 151 -7.15 -9.91 3.02
C ARG A 151 -8.29 -8.92 2.81
N PHE A 152 -9.50 -9.35 3.13
CA PHE A 152 -10.65 -8.47 3.32
C PHE A 152 -10.66 -8.04 4.79
N GLY A 153 -10.20 -6.85 5.07
CA GLY A 153 -9.93 -6.40 6.43
C GLY A 153 -11.11 -5.71 7.11
N TYR A 154 -10.85 -5.26 8.31
CA TYR A 154 -11.81 -4.53 9.14
C TYR A 154 -12.26 -3.20 8.50
N MET A 155 -11.34 -2.46 7.86
CA MET A 155 -11.69 -1.19 7.21
C MET A 155 -12.59 -1.39 6.01
N GLU A 156 -12.37 -2.43 5.21
CA GLU A 156 -13.20 -2.80 4.06
C GLU A 156 -14.61 -3.21 4.53
N ASN A 157 -14.69 -3.97 5.63
CA ASN A 157 -15.96 -4.29 6.25
C ASN A 157 -16.73 -3.02 6.68
N ASN A 158 -16.06 -2.08 7.34
CA ASN A 158 -16.68 -0.83 7.78
C ASN A 158 -17.22 0.01 6.60
N ALA A 159 -16.50 0.04 5.49
CA ALA A 159 -16.95 0.71 4.28
C ALA A 159 -18.27 0.09 3.75
N LEU A 160 -18.39 -1.23 3.74
CA LEU A 160 -19.61 -1.92 3.33
C LEU A 160 -20.76 -1.74 4.35
N TYR A 161 -20.46 -1.71 5.64
CA TYR A 161 -21.46 -1.42 6.67
C TYR A 161 -22.05 -0.01 6.50
N SER A 162 -21.20 0.99 6.31
CA SER A 162 -21.65 2.37 6.13
C SER A 162 -22.44 2.57 4.84
N HIS A 163 -22.12 1.81 3.80
CA HIS A 163 -22.87 1.80 2.54
C HIS A 163 -24.21 1.05 2.64
N GLY A 164 -24.36 0.14 3.61
CA GLY A 164 -25.54 -0.70 3.77
C GLY A 164 -25.63 -1.89 2.80
N ALA A 165 -24.51 -2.29 2.21
CA ALA A 165 -24.43 -3.38 1.22
C ALA A 165 -24.44 -4.78 1.89
N ALA A 166 -25.53 -5.16 2.55
CA ALA A 166 -25.65 -6.38 3.35
C ALA A 166 -25.35 -7.68 2.55
N HIS A 167 -25.82 -7.77 1.33
CA HIS A 167 -25.58 -8.95 0.48
C HIS A 167 -24.11 -9.10 0.10
N VAL A 168 -23.43 -8.02 -0.26
CA VAL A 168 -21.99 -8.03 -0.57
C VAL A 168 -21.19 -8.38 0.68
N LEU A 169 -21.60 -7.87 1.84
CA LEU A 169 -20.98 -8.17 3.11
C LEU A 169 -21.08 -9.67 3.45
N ASN A 170 -22.27 -10.25 3.30
CA ASN A 170 -22.47 -11.70 3.49
C ASN A 170 -21.65 -12.53 2.49
N ASP A 171 -21.60 -12.12 1.22
CA ASP A 171 -20.78 -12.78 0.22
C ASP A 171 -19.31 -12.79 0.63
N ARG A 172 -18.75 -11.63 0.97
CA ARG A 172 -17.32 -11.51 1.30
C ARG A 172 -16.92 -12.19 2.59
N ASN A 173 -17.78 -12.15 3.62
CA ASN A 173 -17.47 -12.73 4.92
C ASN A 173 -17.82 -14.21 5.03
N CYS A 174 -18.67 -14.74 4.15
CA CYS A 174 -19.10 -16.14 4.18
C CYS A 174 -18.91 -16.84 2.83
N LEU A 175 -19.70 -16.44 1.80
CA LEU A 175 -19.84 -17.24 0.58
C LEU A 175 -18.56 -17.34 -0.25
N SER A 176 -17.80 -16.26 -0.33
CA SER A 176 -16.52 -16.18 -1.07
C SER A 176 -15.29 -16.48 -0.21
N SER A 177 -15.45 -16.70 1.10
CA SER A 177 -14.35 -16.95 2.04
C SER A 177 -14.25 -18.43 2.38
N ASP A 178 -14.95 -18.84 3.42
CA ASP A 178 -14.88 -20.19 4.02
C ASP A 178 -16.28 -20.79 4.30
N PRO A 179 -17.18 -20.89 3.31
CA PRO A 179 -18.53 -21.35 3.55
C PRO A 179 -18.57 -22.83 3.92
N ARG A 180 -19.28 -23.16 4.97
CA ARG A 180 -19.54 -24.55 5.37
C ARG A 180 -21.00 -24.75 5.71
N VAL A 181 -21.57 -25.83 5.16
CA VAL A 181 -22.91 -26.28 5.58
C VAL A 181 -22.79 -26.90 6.95
N THR A 182 -23.50 -26.35 7.91
CA THR A 182 -23.46 -26.74 9.30
C THR A 182 -24.84 -27.13 9.77
N VAL A 183 -24.88 -28.16 10.60
CA VAL A 183 -26.10 -28.66 11.24
C VAL A 183 -26.21 -28.05 12.63
N PHE A 184 -27.40 -27.55 12.95
CA PHE A 184 -27.69 -26.99 14.28
C PHE A 184 -28.85 -27.73 14.90
N CYS A 185 -28.72 -28.07 16.18
CA CYS A 185 -29.81 -28.66 16.97
C CYS A 185 -30.76 -27.55 17.43
N ARG A 186 -32.03 -27.61 17.09
CA ARG A 186 -33.05 -26.61 17.47
C ARG A 186 -33.27 -26.50 18.99
N PRO A 187 -33.45 -27.64 19.71
CA PRO A 187 -33.66 -27.60 21.16
C PRO A 187 -32.47 -27.08 21.95
N CYS A 188 -31.24 -27.49 21.59
CA CYS A 188 -30.03 -27.16 22.34
C CYS A 188 -29.35 -25.88 21.88
N GLY A 189 -29.55 -25.46 20.61
CA GLY A 189 -28.81 -24.36 20.01
C GLY A 189 -27.32 -24.66 19.74
N THR A 190 -26.94 -25.94 19.75
CA THR A 190 -25.54 -26.35 19.54
C THR A 190 -25.30 -26.87 18.14
N ILE A 191 -24.03 -26.96 17.75
CA ILE A 191 -23.63 -27.53 16.47
C ILE A 191 -23.73 -29.04 16.54
N GLY A 192 -24.58 -29.62 15.69
CA GLY A 192 -24.71 -31.07 15.55
C GLY A 192 -23.51 -31.69 14.83
N MET A 193 -23.37 -33.03 15.00
CA MET A 193 -22.38 -33.82 14.29
C MET A 193 -23.06 -34.63 13.19
N MET A 194 -22.36 -34.77 12.05
CA MET A 194 -22.76 -35.66 10.99
C MET A 194 -22.18 -37.06 11.23
N THR A 195 -23.03 -38.03 11.34
CA THR A 195 -22.64 -39.46 11.38
C THR A 195 -23.09 -40.14 10.10
N PRO A 196 -22.60 -41.36 9.77
CA PRO A 196 -23.07 -42.12 8.62
C PRO A 196 -24.58 -42.41 8.62
N VAL A 197 -25.19 -42.35 9.80
CA VAL A 197 -26.63 -42.65 10.00
C VAL A 197 -27.50 -41.39 9.95
N GLY A 198 -26.87 -40.21 10.03
CA GLY A 198 -27.59 -38.92 10.03
C GLY A 198 -27.00 -37.88 10.99
N ALA A 199 -27.72 -36.79 11.20
CA ALA A 199 -27.32 -35.75 12.15
C ALA A 199 -27.61 -36.22 13.58
N THR A 200 -26.65 -35.99 14.49
CA THR A 200 -26.77 -36.24 15.91
C THR A 200 -26.37 -35.02 16.72
N CYS A 201 -27.05 -34.79 17.84
CA CYS A 201 -26.69 -33.75 18.77
C CYS A 201 -25.77 -34.29 19.88
N PRO A 202 -24.56 -33.74 20.08
CA PRO A 202 -23.69 -34.23 21.15
C PRO A 202 -24.23 -33.93 22.57
N ASP A 203 -25.06 -32.89 22.74
CA ASP A 203 -25.54 -32.47 24.06
C ASP A 203 -26.81 -33.20 24.49
N CYS A 204 -27.83 -33.24 23.66
CA CYS A 204 -29.08 -33.90 24.00
C CYS A 204 -29.24 -35.33 23.46
N GLY A 205 -28.28 -35.79 22.67
CA GLY A 205 -28.34 -37.15 22.07
C GLY A 205 -29.44 -37.35 21.02
N SER A 206 -30.16 -36.28 20.64
CA SER A 206 -31.24 -36.40 19.64
C SER A 206 -30.70 -36.80 18.28
N ASN A 207 -31.40 -37.74 17.63
CA ASN A 207 -31.15 -38.19 16.25
C ASN A 207 -32.35 -37.88 15.34
N ASP A 208 -33.40 -37.22 15.86
CA ASP A 208 -34.59 -36.89 15.10
C ASP A 208 -34.28 -35.80 14.06
N PRO A 209 -34.44 -36.07 12.74
CA PRO A 209 -34.16 -35.09 11.68
C PRO A 209 -34.95 -33.77 11.82
N THR A 210 -36.13 -33.80 12.46
CA THR A 210 -36.98 -32.59 12.65
C THR A 210 -36.36 -31.60 13.60
N ASN A 211 -35.48 -32.04 14.49
CA ASN A 211 -34.76 -31.24 15.46
C ASN A 211 -33.54 -30.55 14.89
N PHE A 212 -33.20 -30.80 13.64
CA PHE A 212 -32.05 -30.22 13.01
C PHE A 212 -32.44 -29.24 11.90
N PHE A 213 -31.62 -28.22 11.75
CA PHE A 213 -31.65 -27.36 10.56
C PHE A 213 -30.26 -27.12 10.01
N TRP A 214 -30.20 -26.91 8.71
CA TRP A 214 -28.97 -26.69 7.98
C TRP A 214 -28.81 -25.23 7.64
N ALA A 215 -27.65 -24.68 7.95
CA ALA A 215 -27.30 -23.33 7.55
C ALA A 215 -25.90 -23.29 6.94
N ARG A 216 -25.71 -22.39 5.99
CA ARG A 216 -24.39 -22.08 5.43
C ARG A 216 -23.78 -20.97 6.26
N VAL A 217 -22.68 -21.27 6.95
CA VAL A 217 -21.99 -20.36 7.86
C VAL A 217 -20.49 -20.35 7.56
N PRO A 218 -19.76 -19.27 7.94
CA PRO A 218 -18.30 -19.24 7.83
C PRO A 218 -17.67 -20.37 8.68
N PHE A 219 -16.66 -21.04 8.16
CA PHE A 219 -15.94 -22.08 8.92
C PHE A 219 -15.20 -21.49 10.14
N SER A 220 -14.77 -20.25 10.06
CA SER A 220 -14.20 -19.51 11.19
C SER A 220 -15.11 -19.47 12.42
N LEU A 221 -16.44 -19.47 12.24
CA LEU A 221 -17.40 -19.58 13.34
C LEU A 221 -17.28 -20.93 14.06
N HIS A 222 -17.09 -22.04 13.32
CA HIS A 222 -16.85 -23.34 13.92
C HIS A 222 -15.56 -23.38 14.74
N VAL A 223 -14.48 -22.82 14.18
CA VAL A 223 -13.18 -22.77 14.86
C VAL A 223 -13.31 -21.99 16.16
N MET A 224 -13.93 -20.82 16.12
CA MET A 224 -14.18 -20.00 17.31
C MET A 224 -15.00 -20.74 18.36
N THR A 225 -16.13 -21.38 17.98
CA THR A 225 -16.99 -22.12 18.90
C THR A 225 -16.22 -23.26 19.56
N ARG A 226 -15.40 -24.01 18.81
CA ARG A 226 -14.60 -25.09 19.37
C ARG A 226 -13.51 -24.59 20.31
N GLN A 227 -12.91 -23.46 20.03
CA GLN A 227 -11.95 -22.81 20.93
C GLN A 227 -12.60 -22.36 22.24
N LEU A 228 -13.80 -21.77 22.17
CA LEU A 228 -14.57 -21.40 23.36
C LEU A 228 -14.94 -22.62 24.21
N ASN A 229 -15.39 -23.70 23.57
CA ASN A 229 -15.69 -24.96 24.27
C ASN A 229 -14.43 -25.55 24.93
N GLY A 230 -13.27 -25.44 24.27
CA GLY A 230 -11.99 -25.85 24.87
C GLY A 230 -11.60 -25.01 26.09
N LEU A 231 -12.09 -23.79 26.21
CA LEU A 231 -11.94 -22.91 27.37
C LEU A 231 -13.05 -23.11 28.43
N MET A 232 -13.85 -24.16 28.32
CA MET A 232 -15.01 -24.45 29.18
C MET A 232 -16.14 -23.39 29.10
N ILE A 233 -16.21 -22.65 27.99
CA ILE A 233 -17.28 -21.68 27.74
C ILE A 233 -18.31 -22.33 26.83
N GLU A 234 -19.53 -22.52 27.35
CA GLU A 234 -20.66 -23.03 26.58
C GLU A 234 -21.17 -21.94 25.63
N TYR A 235 -21.39 -22.28 24.37
CA TYR A 235 -21.93 -21.39 23.35
C TYR A 235 -23.19 -21.98 22.71
N LYS A 236 -24.31 -21.22 22.77
CA LYS A 236 -25.62 -21.63 22.21
C LYS A 236 -26.10 -20.64 21.16
N TYR A 237 -26.55 -21.15 20.04
CA TYR A 237 -27.14 -20.37 18.97
C TYR A 237 -28.65 -20.22 19.18
N GLY A 238 -29.14 -18.98 19.24
CA GLY A 238 -30.57 -18.70 19.25
C GLY A 238 -31.16 -18.86 17.85
N ILE A 239 -31.97 -19.91 17.65
CA ILE A 239 -32.59 -20.21 16.37
C ILE A 239 -34.02 -19.67 16.37
N LYS A 240 -34.29 -18.64 15.56
CA LYS A 240 -35.65 -18.15 15.30
C LYS A 240 -36.20 -18.78 14.04
N LYS A 241 -37.47 -19.20 14.07
CA LYS A 241 -38.18 -19.51 12.81
C LYS A 241 -38.36 -18.20 12.05
N ALA A 242 -38.03 -18.22 10.78
CA ALA A 242 -38.34 -17.11 9.87
C ALA A 242 -39.86 -17.03 9.65
#